data_9d7a70e3c0dd5c7cae0b8d8252580aea
#
_entry.id   9d7a70e3c0dd5c7cae0b8d8252580aea
#
_cell.length_a   1.000
_cell.length_b   1.000
_cell.length_c   1.000
_cell.angle_alpha   90.00
_cell.angle_beta   90.00
_cell.angle_gamma   90.00
#
_symmetry.space_group_name_H-M   'P 1'
#
loop_
_entity.id
_entity.type
_entity.pdbx_description
1 polymer ?
#
loop_
_entity_poly.entity_id
_entity_poly.type
_entity_poly.pdbx_seq_one_letter_code
_entity_poly.pdbx_strand_id
1 'polypeptide(L)'
;MLRIWQKTEKQKLEPVGMGTAFPFLKEKNHVVSIIGGGGKTTLLYEMAGFCVKNDQKVLVTTSTHIYRPPKEWHDQSLEAVERKFRTGRAAIIGSACRDPEKLSMPETELFEAARKKADLTLIEADGARHLPCKAPAEHEPALLSSSDLV
;
A
#
# COMPACT_ATOMS: atom_id res chain seq x y z
N MET A 1 -4.73 1.04 -16.26
CA MET A 1 -5.58 1.95 -15.47
C MET A 1 -6.69 1.15 -14.81
N LEU A 2 -6.75 1.15 -13.49
CA LEU A 2 -7.80 0.48 -12.71
C LEU A 2 -9.15 1.14 -12.98
N ARG A 3 -10.19 0.33 -13.22
CA ARG A 3 -11.57 0.81 -13.35
C ARG A 3 -12.36 0.34 -12.14
N ILE A 4 -12.99 1.28 -11.44
CA ILE A 4 -13.79 1.01 -10.24
C ILE A 4 -15.26 1.25 -10.59
N TRP A 5 -16.09 0.29 -10.22
CA TRP A 5 -17.54 0.32 -10.46
C TRP A 5 -18.26 0.21 -9.13
N GLN A 6 -19.19 1.09 -8.88
CA GLN A 6 -20.02 1.07 -7.69
C GLN A 6 -21.46 0.76 -8.06
N LYS A 7 -22.09 -0.09 -7.27
CA LYS A 7 -23.51 -0.38 -7.41
C LYS A 7 -24.32 0.75 -6.78
N THR A 8 -25.19 1.36 -7.56
CA THR A 8 -26.08 2.43 -7.09
C THR A 8 -27.31 1.86 -6.37
N GLU A 9 -28.06 2.71 -5.68
CA GLU A 9 -29.36 2.33 -5.07
C GLU A 9 -30.33 1.72 -6.09
N LYS A 10 -30.27 2.14 -7.35
CA LYS A 10 -31.07 1.60 -8.47
C LYS A 10 -30.50 0.30 -9.05
N GLN A 11 -29.59 -0.37 -8.34
CA GLN A 11 -28.93 -1.62 -8.74
C GLN A 11 -28.10 -1.55 -10.04
N LYS A 12 -27.79 -0.38 -10.54
CA LYS A 12 -26.92 -0.17 -11.71
C LYS A 12 -25.46 -0.06 -11.29
N LEU A 13 -24.55 -0.54 -12.15
CA LEU A 13 -23.12 -0.35 -11.99
C LEU A 13 -22.72 0.95 -12.68
N GLU A 14 -22.12 1.86 -11.94
CA GLU A 14 -21.60 3.13 -12.46
C GLU A 14 -20.10 3.27 -12.15
N PRO A 15 -19.31 3.80 -13.10
CA PRO A 15 -17.90 4.04 -12.86
C PRO A 15 -17.73 5.15 -11.84
N VAL A 16 -16.81 4.93 -10.89
CA VAL A 16 -16.49 5.93 -9.84
C VAL A 16 -14.99 6.18 -9.76
N GLY A 17 -14.62 7.38 -9.32
CA GLY A 17 -13.24 7.73 -9.07
C GLY A 17 -12.69 7.11 -7.79
N MET A 18 -11.34 7.02 -7.70
CA MET A 18 -10.62 6.45 -6.55
C MET A 18 -11.05 7.08 -5.23
N GLY A 19 -11.10 8.40 -5.12
CA GLY A 19 -11.46 9.10 -3.88
C GLY A 19 -12.97 9.06 -3.54
N THR A 20 -13.82 8.52 -4.44
CA THR A 20 -15.23 8.24 -4.17
C THR A 20 -15.39 6.80 -3.66
N ALA A 21 -14.68 5.87 -4.30
CA ALA A 21 -14.68 4.46 -3.90
C ALA A 21 -13.99 4.24 -2.53
N PHE A 22 -12.97 5.04 -2.25
CA PHE A 22 -12.16 4.96 -1.04
C PHE A 22 -12.05 6.35 -0.39
N PRO A 23 -13.09 6.82 0.32
CA PRO A 23 -13.12 8.18 0.88
C PRO A 23 -11.99 8.50 1.83
N PHE A 24 -11.51 7.52 2.60
CA PHE A 24 -10.38 7.65 3.53
C PHE A 24 -9.08 8.12 2.85
N LEU A 25 -8.92 7.93 1.54
CA LEU A 25 -7.76 8.43 0.79
C LEU A 25 -7.68 9.97 0.73
N LYS A 26 -8.73 10.68 1.13
CA LYS A 26 -8.75 12.14 1.25
C LYS A 26 -8.36 12.62 2.64
N GLU A 27 -8.26 11.71 3.59
CA GLU A 27 -7.88 11.97 4.97
C GLU A 27 -6.40 11.69 5.18
N LYS A 28 -5.88 12.12 6.33
CA LYS A 28 -4.47 11.93 6.68
C LYS A 28 -4.32 11.04 7.91
N ASN A 29 -3.11 10.52 8.10
CA ASN A 29 -2.69 9.71 9.23
C ASN A 29 -3.34 8.33 9.29
N HIS A 30 -3.73 7.77 8.13
CA HIS A 30 -4.20 6.40 8.05
C HIS A 30 -3.07 5.40 7.75
N VAL A 31 -3.17 4.24 8.38
CA VAL A 31 -2.37 3.04 8.09
C VAL A 31 -3.31 1.97 7.56
N VAL A 32 -3.26 1.71 6.27
CA VAL A 32 -4.20 0.86 5.55
C VAL A 32 -3.54 -0.46 5.18
N SER A 33 -4.09 -1.57 5.65
CA SER A 33 -3.68 -2.91 5.25
C SER A 33 -4.56 -3.44 4.13
N ILE A 34 -3.94 -3.82 3.00
CA ILE A 34 -4.63 -4.39 1.85
C ILE A 34 -4.48 -5.91 1.88
N ILE A 35 -5.60 -6.60 1.97
CA ILE A 35 -5.70 -8.06 2.03
C ILE A 35 -6.55 -8.62 0.87
N GLY A 36 -6.53 -9.92 0.68
CA GLY A 36 -7.38 -10.63 -0.29
C GLY A 36 -6.62 -11.30 -1.42
N GLY A 37 -7.32 -11.66 -2.48
CA GLY A 37 -6.79 -12.37 -3.65
C GLY A 37 -5.90 -11.54 -4.57
N GLY A 38 -6.00 -11.73 -5.88
CA GLY A 38 -5.19 -11.00 -6.87
C GLY A 38 -5.50 -9.50 -6.94
N GLY A 39 -4.56 -8.72 -7.49
CA GLY A 39 -4.73 -7.29 -7.75
C GLY A 39 -4.36 -6.35 -6.62
N LYS A 40 -3.97 -6.83 -5.43
CA LYS A 40 -3.59 -6.00 -4.28
C LYS A 40 -2.48 -5.00 -4.58
N THR A 41 -1.38 -5.47 -5.14
CA THR A 41 -0.23 -4.62 -5.50
C THR A 41 -0.62 -3.54 -6.51
N THR A 42 -1.47 -3.87 -7.49
CA THR A 42 -1.99 -2.91 -8.46
C THR A 42 -2.85 -1.84 -7.77
N LEU A 43 -3.79 -2.27 -6.92
CA LEU A 43 -4.66 -1.36 -6.16
C LEU A 43 -3.83 -0.44 -5.25
N LEU A 44 -2.84 -0.99 -4.55
CA LEU A 44 -1.95 -0.27 -3.66
C LEU A 44 -1.19 0.85 -4.40
N TYR A 45 -0.61 0.56 -5.57
CA TYR A 45 0.09 1.59 -6.34
C TYR A 45 -0.84 2.62 -6.99
N GLU A 46 -2.03 2.23 -7.41
CA GLU A 46 -3.04 3.19 -7.92
C GLU A 46 -3.53 4.12 -6.81
N MET A 47 -3.75 3.60 -5.58
CA MET A 47 -4.07 4.42 -4.39
C MET A 47 -2.92 5.38 -4.07
N ALA A 48 -1.68 4.87 -4.03
CA ALA A 48 -0.50 5.69 -3.77
C ALA A 48 -0.37 6.83 -4.81
N GLY A 49 -0.53 6.50 -6.09
CA GLY A 49 -0.50 7.49 -7.17
C GLY A 49 -1.61 8.54 -7.09
N PHE A 50 -2.80 8.14 -6.65
CA PHE A 50 -3.91 9.08 -6.40
C PHE A 50 -3.58 10.05 -5.27
N CYS A 51 -3.09 9.55 -4.13
CA CYS A 51 -2.78 10.37 -2.97
C CYS A 51 -1.59 11.31 -3.22
N VAL A 52 -0.55 10.84 -3.91
CA VAL A 52 0.60 11.68 -4.31
C VAL A 52 0.15 12.85 -5.21
N LYS A 53 -0.79 12.61 -6.14
CA LYS A 53 -1.36 13.68 -6.99
C LYS A 53 -2.20 14.69 -6.20
N ASN A 54 -2.60 14.35 -4.98
CA ASN A 54 -3.30 15.23 -4.04
C ASN A 54 -2.37 15.73 -2.91
N ASP A 55 -1.06 15.82 -3.19
CA ASP A 55 -0.02 16.38 -2.32
C ASP A 55 0.14 15.67 -0.97
N GLN A 56 -0.22 14.37 -0.91
CA GLN A 56 -0.01 13.56 0.29
C GLN A 56 1.34 12.85 0.26
N LYS A 57 1.98 12.74 1.42
CA LYS A 57 3.17 11.93 1.66
C LYS A 57 2.75 10.47 1.86
N VAL A 58 3.05 9.63 0.89
CA VAL A 58 2.60 8.22 0.89
C VAL A 58 3.77 7.28 1.12
N LEU A 59 3.65 6.45 2.15
CA LEU A 59 4.52 5.33 2.42
C LEU A 59 3.89 4.03 1.91
N VAL A 60 4.65 3.23 1.18
CA VAL A 60 4.24 1.91 0.68
C VAL A 60 5.15 0.85 1.28
N THR A 61 4.59 -0.23 1.77
CA THR A 61 5.35 -1.35 2.34
C THR A 61 4.55 -2.66 2.31
N THR A 62 5.07 -3.69 2.97
CA THR A 62 4.42 -4.98 3.15
C THR A 62 4.67 -5.51 4.56
N SER A 63 3.74 -6.28 5.11
CA SER A 63 3.93 -7.09 6.30
C SER A 63 4.26 -8.55 5.97
N THR A 64 4.22 -8.91 4.69
CA THR A 64 4.58 -10.23 4.17
C THR A 64 5.67 -10.10 3.10
N HIS A 65 5.29 -10.10 1.84
CA HIS A 65 6.19 -9.91 0.70
C HIS A 65 5.50 -9.11 -0.39
N ILE A 66 6.23 -8.19 -1.00
CA ILE A 66 5.80 -7.43 -2.18
C ILE A 66 6.84 -7.59 -3.29
N TYR A 67 6.43 -7.55 -4.55
CA TYR A 67 7.39 -7.49 -5.65
C TYR A 67 8.30 -6.28 -5.50
N ARG A 68 9.60 -6.54 -5.70
CA ARG A 68 10.61 -5.48 -5.63
C ARG A 68 10.37 -4.47 -6.74
N PRO A 69 10.12 -3.20 -6.41
CA PRO A 69 10.04 -2.15 -7.42
C PRO A 69 11.42 -1.90 -8.04
N PRO A 70 11.52 -1.16 -9.15
CA PRO A 70 12.79 -0.68 -9.67
C PRO A 70 13.65 -0.06 -8.57
N LYS A 71 14.98 -0.25 -8.65
CA LYS A 71 15.91 0.13 -7.57
C LYS A 71 15.79 1.60 -7.16
N GLU A 72 15.51 2.47 -8.10
CA GLU A 72 15.31 3.91 -7.89
C GLU A 72 14.02 4.26 -7.12
N TRP A 73 13.11 3.29 -6.95
CA TRP A 73 11.85 3.45 -6.22
C TRP A 73 11.89 2.84 -4.82
N HIS A 74 12.89 1.99 -4.55
CA HIS A 74 13.07 1.34 -3.26
C HIS A 74 13.98 2.17 -2.36
N ASP A 75 13.45 2.59 -1.22
CA ASP A 75 14.14 3.41 -0.24
C ASP A 75 14.61 2.54 0.95
N GLN A 76 15.85 2.74 1.39
CA GLN A 76 16.49 1.93 2.44
C GLN A 76 16.90 2.76 3.67
N SER A 77 16.57 4.04 3.68
CA SER A 77 16.86 4.92 4.81
C SER A 77 15.77 5.97 4.98
N LEU A 78 15.69 6.53 6.18
CA LEU A 78 14.73 7.59 6.48
C LEU A 78 14.99 8.85 5.63
N GLU A 79 16.24 9.19 5.37
CA GLU A 79 16.60 10.33 4.52
C GLU A 79 16.12 10.15 3.08
N ALA A 80 16.20 8.91 2.55
CA ALA A 80 15.68 8.59 1.22
C ALA A 80 14.14 8.74 1.19
N VAL A 81 13.44 8.25 2.20
CA VAL A 81 11.99 8.41 2.37
C VAL A 81 11.62 9.90 2.41
N GLU A 82 12.27 10.69 3.25
CA GLU A 82 11.99 12.13 3.37
C GLU A 82 12.26 12.88 2.05
N ARG A 83 13.31 12.50 1.32
CA ARG A 83 13.59 13.07 0.01
C ARG A 83 12.47 12.77 -0.99
N LYS A 84 11.91 11.55 -0.99
CA LYS A 84 10.74 11.19 -1.82
C LYS A 84 9.54 12.06 -1.47
N PHE A 85 9.23 12.19 -0.19
CA PHE A 85 8.12 13.04 0.26
C PHE A 85 8.28 14.50 -0.17
N ARG A 86 9.50 15.06 -0.05
CA ARG A 86 9.79 16.45 -0.50
C ARG A 86 9.66 16.63 -2.02
N THR A 87 9.84 15.58 -2.79
CA THR A 87 9.77 15.63 -4.27
C THR A 87 8.38 15.18 -4.80
N GLY A 88 7.38 15.08 -3.94
CA GLY A 88 6.02 14.67 -4.34
C GLY A 88 5.99 13.25 -4.93
N ARG A 89 6.68 12.30 -4.28
CA ARG A 89 6.72 10.90 -4.70
C ARG A 89 6.39 10.00 -3.52
N ALA A 90 5.76 8.86 -3.80
CA ALA A 90 5.62 7.82 -2.80
C ALA A 90 6.99 7.23 -2.45
N ALA A 91 7.20 6.94 -1.17
CA ALA A 91 8.34 6.19 -0.69
C ALA A 91 7.96 4.71 -0.55
N ILE A 92 8.84 3.81 -0.99
CA ILE A 92 8.63 2.37 -0.90
C ILE A 92 9.75 1.77 -0.07
N ILE A 93 9.42 1.19 1.07
CA ILE A 93 10.38 0.55 1.97
C ILE A 93 10.13 -0.95 2.11
N GLY A 94 11.21 -1.69 2.33
CA GLY A 94 11.18 -3.12 2.60
C GLY A 94 12.59 -3.67 2.76
N SER A 95 12.72 -4.82 3.37
CA SER A 95 14.00 -5.51 3.55
C SER A 95 14.22 -6.53 2.43
N ALA A 96 15.48 -6.81 2.12
CA ALA A 96 15.82 -7.91 1.23
C ALA A 96 15.38 -9.23 1.86
N CYS A 97 14.88 -10.15 1.05
CA CYS A 97 14.48 -11.48 1.50
C CYS A 97 15.15 -12.57 0.64
N ARG A 98 14.82 -13.85 0.94
CA ARG A 98 15.40 -15.00 0.21
C ARG A 98 15.11 -14.93 -1.30
N ASP A 99 13.95 -14.42 -1.69
CA ASP A 99 13.57 -14.20 -3.08
C ASP A 99 14.09 -12.83 -3.55
N PRO A 100 15.06 -12.76 -4.48
CA PRO A 100 15.66 -11.50 -4.91
C PRO A 100 14.68 -10.57 -5.65
N GLU A 101 13.55 -11.12 -6.15
CA GLU A 101 12.50 -10.36 -6.83
C GLU A 101 11.50 -9.75 -5.87
N LYS A 102 11.65 -9.99 -4.55
CA LYS A 102 10.72 -9.52 -3.54
C LYS A 102 11.41 -8.73 -2.44
N LEU A 103 10.60 -7.98 -1.73
CA LEU A 103 10.91 -7.35 -0.45
C LEU A 103 10.01 -7.96 0.61
N SER A 104 10.55 -8.14 1.79
CA SER A 104 9.81 -8.45 3.01
C SER A 104 9.55 -7.19 3.84
N MET A 105 8.90 -7.36 4.99
CA MET A 105 8.70 -6.28 5.96
C MET A 105 10.02 -5.54 6.24
N PRO A 106 10.02 -4.20 6.26
CA PRO A 106 11.22 -3.43 6.62
C PRO A 106 11.58 -3.60 8.09
N GLU A 107 12.79 -3.18 8.45
CA GLU A 107 13.20 -3.06 9.86
C GLU A 107 12.20 -2.18 10.62
N THR A 108 11.83 -2.62 11.83
CA THR A 108 10.80 -1.96 12.65
C THR A 108 11.10 -0.48 12.89
N GLU A 109 12.36 -0.14 13.17
CA GLU A 109 12.79 1.23 13.42
C GLU A 109 12.59 2.13 12.20
N LEU A 110 12.96 1.64 11.01
CA LEU A 110 12.74 2.37 9.76
C LEU A 110 11.25 2.54 9.47
N PHE A 111 10.47 1.47 9.64
CA PHE A 111 9.03 1.50 9.42
C PHE A 111 8.35 2.54 10.32
N GLU A 112 8.60 2.47 11.64
CA GLU A 112 8.00 3.38 12.61
C GLU A 112 8.42 4.84 12.41
N ALA A 113 9.68 5.09 12.05
CA ALA A 113 10.15 6.44 11.75
C ALA A 113 9.53 6.99 10.46
N ALA A 114 9.44 6.17 9.40
CA ALA A 114 8.90 6.57 8.10
C ALA A 114 7.38 6.81 8.17
N ARG A 115 6.62 5.91 8.83
CA ARG A 115 5.16 6.07 8.91
C ARG A 115 4.73 7.31 9.70
N LYS A 116 5.48 7.72 10.73
CA LYS A 116 5.22 8.96 11.48
C LYS A 116 5.39 10.23 10.63
N LYS A 117 6.07 10.13 9.50
CA LYS A 117 6.30 11.22 8.55
C LYS A 117 5.35 11.20 7.35
N ALA A 118 4.67 10.09 7.15
CA ALA A 118 3.70 9.89 6.08
C ALA A 118 2.32 10.44 6.46
N ASP A 119 1.59 10.96 5.46
CA ASP A 119 0.16 11.28 5.59
C ASP A 119 -0.68 10.01 5.42
N LEU A 120 -0.19 9.03 4.65
CA LEU A 120 -0.84 7.73 4.43
C LEU A 120 0.22 6.64 4.34
N THR A 121 -0.04 5.52 5.02
CA THR A 121 0.76 4.30 4.90
C THR A 121 -0.09 3.18 4.30
N LEU A 122 0.36 2.61 3.19
CA LEU A 122 -0.29 1.50 2.50
C LEU A 122 0.55 0.24 2.67
N ILE A 123 -0.07 -0.85 3.17
CA ILE A 123 0.60 -2.10 3.50
C ILE A 123 -0.02 -3.25 2.72
N GLU A 124 0.76 -3.99 1.93
CA GLU A 124 0.32 -5.29 1.42
C GLU A 124 0.47 -6.33 2.53
N ALA A 125 -0.65 -6.75 3.13
CA ALA A 125 -0.66 -7.55 4.36
C ALA A 125 -0.98 -9.04 4.13
N ASP A 126 -0.96 -9.49 2.88
CA ASP A 126 -1.33 -10.86 2.52
C ASP A 126 -0.66 -11.30 1.21
N GLY A 127 -0.13 -12.51 1.16
CA GLY A 127 0.43 -13.13 -0.04
C GLY A 127 -0.62 -13.89 -0.84
N ALA A 128 -1.04 -13.42 -2.01
CA ALA A 128 -2.05 -14.10 -2.84
C ALA A 128 -1.51 -15.25 -3.70
N ARG A 129 -0.19 -15.43 -3.81
CA ARG A 129 0.45 -16.43 -4.69
C ARG A 129 -0.11 -16.43 -6.12
N HIS A 130 -0.47 -15.25 -6.65
CA HIS A 130 -1.15 -15.05 -7.95
C HIS A 130 -2.54 -15.68 -8.07
N LEU A 131 -3.13 -16.15 -6.99
CA LEU A 131 -4.48 -16.69 -7.03
C LEU A 131 -5.52 -15.56 -7.04
N PRO A 132 -6.54 -15.62 -7.90
CA PRO A 132 -7.62 -14.63 -7.93
C PRO A 132 -8.47 -14.67 -6.67
N CYS A 133 -8.51 -15.81 -5.99
CA CYS A 133 -9.18 -16.04 -4.72
C CYS A 133 -8.35 -17.02 -3.90
N LYS A 134 -8.32 -16.81 -2.57
CA LYS A 134 -7.63 -17.71 -1.65
C LYS A 134 -8.37 -17.78 -0.31
N ALA A 135 -8.29 -18.93 0.36
CA ALA A 135 -8.63 -19.03 1.76
C ALA A 135 -7.41 -18.61 2.59
N PRO A 136 -7.55 -17.72 3.59
CA PRO A 136 -6.47 -17.34 4.48
C PRO A 136 -5.91 -18.57 5.22
N ALA A 137 -4.59 -18.60 5.44
CA ALA A 137 -3.98 -19.54 6.38
C ALA A 137 -4.16 -19.06 7.83
N GLU A 138 -3.89 -19.93 8.82
CA GLU A 138 -4.08 -19.59 10.24
C GLU A 138 -3.35 -18.33 10.71
N HIS A 139 -2.23 -17.98 10.04
CA HIS A 139 -1.40 -16.79 10.34
C HIS A 139 -1.60 -15.65 9.33
N GLU A 140 -2.65 -15.71 8.51
CA GLU A 140 -2.99 -14.68 7.53
C GLU A 140 -4.38 -14.12 7.80
N PRO A 141 -4.61 -12.82 7.56
CA PRO A 141 -3.64 -11.81 7.10
C PRO A 141 -2.64 -11.38 8.19
N ALA A 142 -1.43 -11.00 7.78
CA ALA A 142 -0.40 -10.48 8.68
C ALA A 142 -0.63 -8.99 8.95
N LEU A 143 -1.67 -8.67 9.71
CA LEU A 143 -2.02 -7.28 10.05
C LEU A 143 -1.05 -6.73 11.10
N LEU A 144 -0.59 -5.51 10.89
CA LEU A 144 0.17 -4.77 11.88
C LEU A 144 -0.80 -4.12 12.89
N SER A 145 -0.41 -4.09 14.15
CA SER A 145 -1.20 -3.44 15.22
C SER A 145 -1.43 -1.94 14.98
N SER A 146 -0.61 -1.33 14.13
CA SER A 146 -0.73 0.07 13.71
C SER A 146 -1.75 0.29 12.58
N SER A 147 -2.31 -0.78 11.98
CA SER A 147 -3.33 -0.64 10.93
C SER A 147 -4.66 -0.20 11.53
N ASP A 148 -5.20 0.87 11.02
CA ASP A 148 -6.51 1.41 11.41
C ASP A 148 -7.62 1.11 10.37
N LEU A 149 -7.22 0.73 9.17
CA LEU A 149 -8.12 0.29 8.08
C LEU A 149 -7.62 -1.01 7.44
N VAL A 150 -8.58 -1.86 7.04
CA VAL A 150 -8.31 -3.13 6.35
C VAL A 150 -9.26 -3.27 5.16
#